data_260c2e1dd2a6f9316546f942b3cecc63
#
_entry.id   260c2e1dd2a6f9316546f942b3cecc63
#
_cell.length_a   1.000
_cell.length_b   1.000
_cell.length_c   1.000
_cell.angle_alpha   90.00
_cell.angle_beta   90.00
_cell.angle_gamma   90.00
#
_symmetry.space_group_name_H-M   'P 1'
#
loop_
_entity.id
_entity.type
_entity.pdbx_description
1 polymer ?
#
loop_
_entity_poly.entity_id
_entity_poly.type
_entity_poly.pdbx_seq_one_letter_code
_entity_poly.pdbx_strand_id
1 'polypeptide(L)'
;MKVIRDSKVRIKSKNNKRESDTLGITMELEKSLSIGDQLEKERKNLKSKKRRQVRNLIIRLTFIVLILVLAMFFFHINKTYEPKIYTQDLIKSDSEINIIYDKDDNLVLSPYNRANKEAIIIYPSSGIEPKGYIGIGRKLASMGYKVVIAKIPMNYPFFSFNKADKIISANPKELSWYLVAHNTSGEVAAKAATGNKKIMGVVFMGTYPISEDLRVINEPVLTIWGTNDGVLDFSKFNTYKANLPTDAKYQEIVGGNNTNFADVEIISKDHKSRISTASQQDKAVKAIDRFILGISR
;
A
#
# COMPACT_ATOMS: atom_id res chain seq x y z
N MET A 1 -6.10 14.95 -112.95
CA MET A 1 -6.99 14.94 -111.78
C MET A 1 -6.91 13.68 -110.91
N LYS A 2 -6.08 12.66 -111.23
CA LYS A 2 -5.93 11.38 -110.50
C LYS A 2 -4.85 11.41 -109.33
N VAL A 3 -3.82 12.24 -109.50
CA VAL A 3 -2.66 12.28 -108.54
C VAL A 3 -3.00 12.97 -107.24
N ILE A 4 -3.93 13.93 -107.22
CA ILE A 4 -4.30 14.69 -105.93
C ILE A 4 -5.25 13.88 -105.07
N ARG A 5 -6.00 12.90 -105.58
CA ARG A 5 -6.90 12.04 -104.80
C ARG A 5 -6.14 10.96 -103.99
N ASP A 6 -5.06 10.43 -104.55
CA ASP A 6 -4.27 9.37 -103.90
C ASP A 6 -3.43 9.92 -102.70
N SER A 7 -2.92 11.18 -102.84
CA SER A 7 -2.16 11.79 -101.78
C SER A 7 -3.04 12.15 -100.53
N LYS A 8 -4.30 12.61 -100.77
CA LYS A 8 -5.25 12.91 -99.69
C LYS A 8 -5.73 11.64 -98.92
N VAL A 9 -5.92 10.52 -99.69
CA VAL A 9 -6.31 9.26 -99.06
C VAL A 9 -5.16 8.66 -98.20
N ARG A 10 -3.90 8.76 -98.69
CA ARG A 10 -2.73 8.28 -97.98
C ARG A 10 -2.44 9.12 -96.74
N ILE A 11 -2.65 10.43 -96.76
CA ILE A 11 -2.47 11.33 -95.58
C ILE A 11 -3.56 11.08 -94.53
N LYS A 12 -4.87 10.88 -94.98
CA LYS A 12 -5.96 10.52 -94.05
C LYS A 12 -5.75 9.13 -93.44
N SER A 13 -5.27 8.14 -94.15
CA SER A 13 -4.98 6.81 -93.63
C SER A 13 -3.81 6.84 -92.61
N LYS A 14 -2.76 7.64 -92.90
CA LYS A 14 -1.61 7.78 -91.95
C LYS A 14 -1.99 8.52 -90.72
N ASN A 15 -2.87 9.54 -90.79
CA ASN A 15 -3.35 10.27 -89.59
C ASN A 15 -4.28 9.38 -88.72
N ASN A 16 -5.24 8.65 -89.36
CA ASN A 16 -6.10 7.72 -88.58
C ASN A 16 -5.30 6.60 -87.92
N LYS A 17 -4.21 6.10 -88.54
CA LYS A 17 -3.36 5.10 -87.89
C LYS A 17 -2.55 5.67 -86.71
N ARG A 18 -2.04 6.94 -86.84
CA ARG A 18 -1.37 7.62 -85.77
C ARG A 18 -2.31 7.96 -84.57
N GLU A 19 -3.59 8.36 -84.87
CA GLU A 19 -4.60 8.60 -83.83
C GLU A 19 -5.00 7.32 -83.13
N SER A 20 -5.16 6.18 -83.85
CA SER A 20 -5.45 4.89 -83.22
C SER A 20 -4.28 4.38 -82.32
N ASP A 21 -3.02 4.58 -82.82
CA ASP A 21 -1.84 4.19 -82.07
C ASP A 21 -1.66 5.06 -80.81
N THR A 22 -1.94 6.38 -80.89
CA THR A 22 -1.93 7.28 -79.68
C THR A 22 -3.03 6.96 -78.68
N LEU A 23 -4.24 6.62 -79.13
CA LEU A 23 -5.35 6.18 -78.31
C LEU A 23 -5.02 4.87 -77.54
N GLY A 24 -4.39 3.92 -78.28
CA GLY A 24 -3.94 2.66 -77.66
C GLY A 24 -2.91 2.88 -76.53
N ILE A 25 -1.92 3.74 -76.81
CA ILE A 25 -0.89 4.08 -75.82
C ILE A 25 -1.49 4.80 -74.60
N THR A 26 -2.43 5.74 -74.77
CA THR A 26 -3.10 6.42 -73.66
C THR A 26 -3.94 5.46 -72.81
N MET A 27 -4.67 4.55 -73.40
CA MET A 27 -5.44 3.52 -72.67
C MET A 27 -4.55 2.55 -71.92
N GLU A 28 -3.40 2.16 -72.43
CA GLU A 28 -2.42 1.33 -71.71
C GLU A 28 -1.78 2.10 -70.52
N LEU A 29 -1.50 3.40 -70.75
CA LEU A 29 -0.98 4.25 -69.68
C LEU A 29 -1.98 4.45 -68.52
N GLU A 30 -3.24 4.74 -68.86
CA GLU A 30 -4.33 4.84 -67.90
C GLU A 30 -4.55 3.53 -67.13
N LYS A 31 -4.49 2.39 -67.81
CA LYS A 31 -4.59 1.07 -67.19
C LYS A 31 -3.41 0.79 -66.26
N SER A 32 -2.20 1.16 -66.64
CA SER A 32 -1.00 0.99 -65.79
C SER A 32 -1.03 1.90 -64.57
N LEU A 33 -1.51 3.15 -64.70
CA LEU A 33 -1.71 4.08 -63.59
C LEU A 33 -2.77 3.56 -62.60
N SER A 34 -3.92 3.04 -63.13
CA SER A 34 -4.96 2.47 -62.26
C SER A 34 -4.50 1.22 -61.50
N ILE A 35 -3.67 0.38 -62.09
CA ILE A 35 -3.03 -0.77 -61.43
C ILE A 35 -2.04 -0.29 -60.36
N GLY A 36 -1.25 0.75 -60.66
CA GLY A 36 -0.32 1.36 -59.72
C GLY A 36 -1.04 1.88 -58.45
N ASP A 37 -2.15 2.60 -58.63
CA ASP A 37 -2.98 3.11 -57.54
C ASP A 37 -3.63 1.99 -56.70
N GLN A 38 -4.06 0.91 -57.33
CA GLN A 38 -4.60 -0.26 -56.67
C GLN A 38 -3.52 -0.94 -55.79
N LEU A 39 -2.33 -1.16 -56.33
CA LEU A 39 -1.20 -1.75 -55.61
C LEU A 39 -0.75 -0.89 -54.44
N GLU A 40 -0.77 0.42 -54.62
CA GLU A 40 -0.44 1.35 -53.52
C GLU A 40 -1.47 1.33 -52.39
N LYS A 41 -2.79 1.27 -52.73
CA LYS A 41 -3.86 1.06 -51.76
C LYS A 41 -3.73 -0.25 -51.02
N GLU A 42 -3.44 -1.34 -51.71
CA GLU A 42 -3.22 -2.65 -51.08
C GLU A 42 -2.01 -2.63 -50.14
N ARG A 43 -0.89 -2.04 -50.57
CA ARG A 43 0.30 -1.86 -49.70
C ARG A 43 -0.02 -1.03 -48.46
N LYS A 44 -0.78 0.07 -48.58
CA LYS A 44 -1.22 0.89 -47.44
C LYS A 44 -2.13 0.09 -46.50
N ASN A 45 -3.04 -0.69 -47.04
CA ASN A 45 -3.95 -1.56 -46.25
C ASN A 45 -3.20 -2.66 -45.52
N LEU A 46 -2.24 -3.32 -46.16
CA LEU A 46 -1.40 -4.34 -45.51
C LEU A 46 -0.54 -3.75 -44.40
N LYS A 47 0.08 -2.59 -44.64
CA LYS A 47 0.83 -1.88 -43.62
C LYS A 47 -0.06 -1.48 -42.44
N SER A 48 -1.26 -1.00 -42.68
CA SER A 48 -2.21 -0.62 -41.63
C SER A 48 -2.70 -1.83 -40.82
N LYS A 49 -3.03 -2.95 -41.51
CA LYS A 49 -3.37 -4.22 -40.82
C LYS A 49 -2.24 -4.73 -39.95
N LYS A 50 -1.00 -4.73 -40.48
CA LYS A 50 0.18 -5.16 -39.68
C LYS A 50 0.41 -4.25 -38.48
N ARG A 51 0.32 -2.92 -38.65
CA ARG A 51 0.41 -1.97 -37.52
C ARG A 51 -0.67 -2.21 -36.47
N ARG A 52 -1.91 -2.47 -36.90
CA ARG A 52 -3.02 -2.77 -35.97
C ARG A 52 -2.80 -4.08 -35.21
N GLN A 53 -2.30 -5.13 -35.92
CA GLN A 53 -1.95 -6.40 -35.25
C GLN A 53 -0.85 -6.23 -34.22
N VAL A 54 0.24 -5.53 -34.55
CA VAL A 54 1.34 -5.24 -33.63
C VAL A 54 0.85 -4.42 -32.45
N ARG A 55 0.05 -3.37 -32.67
CA ARG A 55 -0.54 -2.57 -31.60
C ARG A 55 -1.40 -3.42 -30.66
N ASN A 56 -2.26 -4.28 -31.23
CA ASN A 56 -3.13 -5.15 -30.43
C ASN A 56 -2.30 -6.20 -29.63
N LEU A 57 -1.21 -6.69 -30.22
CA LEU A 57 -0.28 -7.58 -29.51
C LEU A 57 0.39 -6.86 -28.34
N ILE A 58 0.89 -5.63 -28.56
CA ILE A 58 1.49 -4.81 -27.49
C ILE A 58 0.47 -4.58 -26.36
N ILE A 59 -0.77 -4.18 -26.70
CA ILE A 59 -1.83 -3.97 -25.70
C ILE A 59 -2.09 -5.24 -24.90
N ARG A 60 -2.16 -6.40 -25.55
CA ARG A 60 -2.36 -7.69 -24.84
C ARG A 60 -1.20 -8.02 -23.92
N LEU A 61 0.03 -7.85 -24.38
CA LEU A 61 1.22 -8.08 -23.56
C LEU A 61 1.29 -7.14 -22.38
N THR A 62 1.01 -5.84 -22.58
CA THR A 62 0.95 -4.85 -21.49
C THR A 62 -0.11 -5.24 -20.46
N PHE A 63 -1.28 -5.71 -20.88
CA PHE A 63 -2.35 -6.15 -19.99
C PHE A 63 -1.95 -7.41 -19.21
N ILE A 64 -1.27 -8.37 -19.82
CA ILE A 64 -0.74 -9.56 -19.14
C ILE A 64 0.30 -9.16 -18.09
N VAL A 65 1.24 -8.27 -18.43
CA VAL A 65 2.24 -7.78 -17.48
C VAL A 65 1.57 -7.07 -16.30
N LEU A 66 0.55 -6.24 -16.56
CA LEU A 66 -0.21 -5.58 -15.49
C LEU A 66 -0.88 -6.60 -14.56
N ILE A 67 -1.51 -7.65 -15.10
CA ILE A 67 -2.13 -8.72 -14.29
C ILE A 67 -1.07 -9.42 -13.44
N LEU A 68 0.10 -9.74 -14.00
CA LEU A 68 1.17 -10.40 -13.26
C LEU A 68 1.71 -9.51 -12.13
N VAL A 69 1.89 -8.22 -12.38
CA VAL A 69 2.29 -7.25 -11.34
C VAL A 69 1.23 -7.16 -10.24
N LEU A 70 -0.05 -7.07 -10.59
CA LEU A 70 -1.14 -7.06 -9.62
C LEU A 70 -1.23 -8.37 -8.81
N ALA A 71 -1.04 -9.52 -9.46
CA ALA A 71 -1.03 -10.82 -8.79
C ALA A 71 0.16 -10.94 -7.82
N MET A 72 1.34 -10.50 -8.23
CA MET A 72 2.54 -10.49 -7.37
C MET A 72 2.37 -9.52 -6.19
N PHE A 73 1.80 -8.33 -6.42
CA PHE A 73 1.45 -7.38 -5.36
C PHE A 73 0.45 -7.99 -4.38
N PHE A 74 -0.64 -8.60 -4.89
CA PHE A 74 -1.64 -9.27 -4.06
C PHE A 74 -1.06 -10.41 -3.23
N PHE A 75 -0.18 -11.23 -3.82
CA PHE A 75 0.52 -12.29 -3.10
C PHE A 75 1.44 -11.73 -2.01
N HIS A 76 2.11 -10.62 -2.28
CA HIS A 76 3.01 -9.98 -1.31
C HIS A 76 2.26 -9.39 -0.10
N ILE A 77 1.12 -8.71 -0.32
CA ILE A 77 0.33 -8.11 0.78
C ILE A 77 -0.46 -9.13 1.59
N ASN A 78 -0.75 -10.30 1.03
CA ASN A 78 -1.46 -11.37 1.75
C ASN A 78 -0.54 -12.28 2.58
N LYS A 79 0.77 -11.97 2.65
CA LYS A 79 1.66 -12.71 3.55
C LYS A 79 1.27 -12.42 4.99
N THR A 80 0.76 -13.45 5.68
CA THR A 80 0.38 -13.39 7.10
C THR A 80 1.46 -14.03 7.96
N TYR A 81 1.65 -13.48 9.16
CA TYR A 81 2.43 -14.07 10.23
C TYR A 81 1.49 -14.75 11.21
N GLU A 82 1.64 -16.06 11.36
CA GLU A 82 0.76 -16.85 12.22
C GLU A 82 0.94 -16.44 13.69
N PRO A 83 -0.16 -16.12 14.38
CA PRO A 83 -0.13 -15.91 15.82
C PRO A 83 0.23 -17.21 16.55
N LYS A 84 1.01 -17.08 17.61
CA LYS A 84 1.40 -18.21 18.46
C LYS A 84 0.16 -18.89 19.06
N ILE A 85 0.22 -20.20 19.24
CA ILE A 85 -0.92 -21.03 19.68
C ILE A 85 -1.57 -20.50 20.96
N TYR A 86 -0.80 -20.04 21.93
CA TYR A 86 -1.31 -19.54 23.21
C TYR A 86 -2.20 -18.30 23.07
N THR A 87 -2.15 -17.58 21.95
CA THR A 87 -3.04 -16.43 21.71
C THR A 87 -4.50 -16.80 21.67
N GLN A 88 -4.82 -18.05 21.31
CA GLN A 88 -6.20 -18.57 21.29
C GLN A 88 -6.85 -18.58 22.68
N ASP A 89 -6.07 -18.78 23.72
CA ASP A 89 -6.55 -18.71 25.09
C ASP A 89 -6.60 -17.26 25.59
N LEU A 90 -5.65 -16.44 25.16
CA LEU A 90 -5.60 -15.05 25.56
C LEU A 90 -6.74 -14.17 24.97
N ILE A 91 -7.40 -14.58 23.89
CA ILE A 91 -8.56 -13.84 23.34
C ILE A 91 -9.86 -14.09 24.09
N LYS A 92 -9.89 -14.98 25.07
CA LYS A 92 -11.08 -15.24 25.88
C LYS A 92 -11.20 -14.19 26.99
N SER A 93 -12.44 -13.75 27.24
CA SER A 93 -12.74 -12.92 28.41
C SER A 93 -12.49 -13.71 29.69
N ASP A 94 -12.15 -13.01 30.77
CA ASP A 94 -11.99 -13.56 32.10
C ASP A 94 -12.71 -12.68 33.15
N SER A 95 -12.39 -12.84 34.43
CA SER A 95 -12.98 -12.04 35.50
C SER A 95 -12.51 -10.58 35.54
N GLU A 96 -11.43 -10.23 34.86
CA GLU A 96 -10.83 -8.90 34.89
C GLU A 96 -11.08 -8.11 33.60
N ILE A 97 -11.09 -8.78 32.44
CA ILE A 97 -11.13 -8.14 31.13
C ILE A 97 -12.18 -8.77 30.25
N ASN A 98 -13.12 -7.96 29.76
CA ASN A 98 -14.05 -8.34 28.71
C ASN A 98 -13.36 -8.16 27.33
N ILE A 99 -13.36 -9.21 26.53
CA ILE A 99 -12.72 -9.22 25.19
C ILE A 99 -13.77 -9.60 24.15
N ILE A 100 -13.98 -8.70 23.18
CA ILE A 100 -14.96 -8.91 22.12
C ILE A 100 -14.38 -8.44 20.77
N TYR A 101 -14.93 -8.96 19.68
CA TYR A 101 -14.80 -8.32 18.37
C TYR A 101 -15.94 -7.32 18.19
N ASP A 102 -15.61 -6.11 17.77
CA ASP A 102 -16.64 -5.13 17.41
C ASP A 102 -17.17 -5.37 15.98
N LYS A 103 -18.15 -4.56 15.55
CA LYS A 103 -18.77 -4.67 14.21
C LYS A 103 -17.81 -4.52 13.03
N ASP A 104 -16.64 -3.95 13.26
CA ASP A 104 -15.58 -3.73 12.26
C ASP A 104 -14.40 -4.70 12.46
N ASP A 105 -14.64 -5.82 13.17
CA ASP A 105 -13.68 -6.88 13.50
C ASP A 105 -12.44 -6.40 14.28
N ASN A 106 -12.50 -5.23 14.93
CA ASN A 106 -11.46 -4.84 15.87
C ASN A 106 -11.56 -5.69 17.12
N LEU A 107 -10.43 -6.06 17.69
CA LEU A 107 -10.39 -6.75 18.96
C LEU A 107 -10.38 -5.72 20.11
N VAL A 108 -11.45 -5.69 20.89
CA VAL A 108 -11.68 -4.72 21.96
C VAL A 108 -11.50 -5.37 23.32
N LEU A 109 -10.58 -4.84 24.11
CA LEU A 109 -10.33 -5.27 25.48
C LEU A 109 -10.79 -4.17 26.44
N SER A 110 -11.76 -4.48 27.28
CA SER A 110 -12.35 -3.55 28.23
C SER A 110 -12.21 -4.11 29.66
N PRO A 111 -11.37 -3.53 30.51
CA PRO A 111 -11.28 -3.94 31.91
C PRO A 111 -12.59 -3.63 32.63
N TYR A 112 -13.06 -4.54 33.53
CA TYR A 112 -14.27 -4.33 34.30
C TYR A 112 -14.04 -3.24 35.36
N ASN A 113 -12.89 -3.25 36.03
CA ASN A 113 -12.47 -2.21 36.97
C ASN A 113 -11.61 -1.19 36.26
N ARG A 114 -12.26 -0.24 35.57
CA ARG A 114 -11.58 0.76 34.80
C ARG A 114 -11.18 1.96 35.62
N ALA A 115 -9.88 2.07 35.93
CA ALA A 115 -9.30 3.21 36.63
C ALA A 115 -9.00 4.40 35.71
N ASN A 116 -8.66 4.11 34.44
CA ASN A 116 -8.22 5.10 33.46
C ASN A 116 -9.34 5.53 32.53
N LYS A 117 -9.39 6.81 32.16
CA LYS A 117 -10.30 7.37 31.18
C LYS A 117 -9.69 7.34 29.77
N GLU A 118 -8.41 7.11 29.69
CA GLU A 118 -7.65 7.01 28.46
C GLU A 118 -7.89 5.67 27.78
N ALA A 119 -7.83 5.69 26.45
CA ALA A 119 -7.95 4.50 25.63
C ALA A 119 -6.79 4.41 24.65
N ILE A 120 -6.46 3.19 24.24
CA ILE A 120 -5.33 2.90 23.37
C ILE A 120 -5.81 2.23 22.09
N ILE A 121 -5.36 2.70 20.92
CA ILE A 121 -5.52 1.99 19.66
C ILE A 121 -4.17 1.40 19.28
N ILE A 122 -4.10 0.07 19.12
CA ILE A 122 -2.94 -0.60 18.57
C ILE A 122 -3.13 -0.77 17.08
N TYR A 123 -2.20 -0.23 16.29
CA TYR A 123 -2.09 -0.42 14.85
C TYR A 123 -1.13 -1.56 14.54
N PRO A 124 -1.62 -2.72 14.07
CA PRO A 124 -0.80 -3.86 13.67
C PRO A 124 0.20 -3.54 12.56
N SER A 125 1.32 -4.25 12.53
CA SER A 125 2.21 -4.30 11.38
C SER A 125 1.57 -5.05 10.21
N SER A 126 2.05 -4.81 9.00
CA SER A 126 1.64 -5.58 7.82
C SER A 126 1.74 -7.08 8.05
N GLY A 127 0.71 -7.81 7.64
CA GLY A 127 0.65 -9.25 7.74
C GLY A 127 0.34 -9.81 9.13
N ILE A 128 0.06 -8.96 10.15
CA ILE A 128 -0.29 -9.40 11.50
C ILE A 128 -1.75 -9.09 11.79
N GLU A 129 -2.52 -10.10 12.17
CA GLU A 129 -3.91 -9.94 12.60
C GLU A 129 -4.01 -9.38 14.03
N PRO A 130 -5.17 -8.81 14.44
CA PRO A 130 -5.37 -8.26 15.78
C PRO A 130 -5.00 -9.21 16.91
N LYS A 131 -5.32 -10.50 16.79
CA LYS A 131 -4.98 -11.53 17.79
C LYS A 131 -3.48 -11.67 18.06
N GLY A 132 -2.63 -11.28 17.10
CA GLY A 132 -1.19 -11.26 17.26
C GLY A 132 -0.68 -10.19 18.25
N TYR A 133 -1.55 -9.29 18.71
CA TYR A 133 -1.20 -8.27 19.73
C TYR A 133 -1.96 -8.48 21.03
N ILE A 134 -2.59 -9.64 21.21
CA ILE A 134 -3.42 -9.89 22.39
C ILE A 134 -2.61 -9.83 23.70
N GLY A 135 -1.37 -10.33 23.69
CA GLY A 135 -0.53 -10.34 24.87
C GLY A 135 -0.23 -8.93 25.41
N ILE A 136 0.24 -8.04 24.53
CA ILE A 136 0.48 -6.64 24.91
C ILE A 136 -0.83 -5.91 25.21
N GLY A 137 -1.90 -6.21 24.48
CA GLY A 137 -3.24 -5.64 24.70
C GLY A 137 -3.79 -5.98 26.07
N ARG A 138 -3.69 -7.25 26.50
CA ARG A 138 -4.13 -7.66 27.85
C ARG A 138 -3.34 -6.99 28.96
N LYS A 139 -2.02 -6.88 28.80
CA LYS A 139 -1.16 -6.21 29.79
C LYS A 139 -1.55 -4.74 29.96
N LEU A 140 -1.85 -4.02 28.88
CA LEU A 140 -2.36 -2.65 28.94
C LEU A 140 -3.77 -2.60 29.55
N ALA A 141 -4.65 -3.53 29.20
CA ALA A 141 -5.99 -3.61 29.78
C ALA A 141 -5.95 -3.91 31.29
N SER A 142 -5.05 -4.77 31.75
CA SER A 142 -4.84 -5.02 33.22
C SER A 142 -4.39 -3.79 33.99
N MET A 143 -3.81 -2.79 33.30
CA MET A 143 -3.50 -1.47 33.89
C MET A 143 -4.68 -0.50 33.89
N GLY A 144 -5.87 -0.94 33.44
CA GLY A 144 -7.09 -0.14 33.44
C GLY A 144 -7.39 0.61 32.13
N TYR A 145 -6.57 0.45 31.08
CA TYR A 145 -6.82 1.07 29.78
C TYR A 145 -7.85 0.26 28.96
N LYS A 146 -8.78 0.94 28.31
CA LYS A 146 -9.49 0.33 27.20
C LYS A 146 -8.54 0.21 26.00
N VAL A 147 -8.42 -0.99 25.43
CA VAL A 147 -7.53 -1.23 24.29
C VAL A 147 -8.34 -1.69 23.10
N VAL A 148 -8.12 -1.08 21.95
CA VAL A 148 -8.70 -1.50 20.67
C VAL A 148 -7.55 -1.87 19.73
N ILE A 149 -7.44 -3.15 19.40
CA ILE A 149 -6.48 -3.61 18.41
C ILE A 149 -7.17 -3.55 17.06
N ALA A 150 -6.69 -2.68 16.19
CA ALA A 150 -7.36 -2.37 14.94
C ALA A 150 -7.30 -3.54 13.93
N LYS A 151 -8.44 -3.91 13.36
CA LYS A 151 -8.46 -4.75 12.15
C LYS A 151 -8.13 -3.90 10.94
N ILE A 152 -7.04 -4.23 10.29
CA ILE A 152 -6.54 -3.52 9.13
C ILE A 152 -6.97 -4.26 7.86
N PRO A 153 -7.56 -3.58 6.86
CA PRO A 153 -7.91 -4.20 5.59
C PRO A 153 -6.70 -4.89 4.95
N MET A 154 -6.87 -6.15 4.55
CA MET A 154 -5.81 -6.99 3.96
C MET A 154 -4.54 -7.08 4.83
N ASN A 155 -4.64 -6.78 6.14
CA ASN A 155 -3.51 -6.64 7.06
C ASN A 155 -2.39 -5.72 6.51
N TYR A 156 -2.78 -4.64 5.78
CA TYR A 156 -1.85 -3.68 5.19
C TYR A 156 -2.18 -2.25 5.63
N PRO A 157 -1.41 -1.65 6.54
CA PRO A 157 -1.76 -0.40 7.23
C PRO A 157 -2.10 0.78 6.31
N PHE A 158 -1.45 0.90 5.16
CA PHE A 158 -1.69 1.99 4.22
C PHE A 158 -3.12 2.07 3.66
N PHE A 159 -3.96 1.05 3.91
CA PHE A 159 -5.40 1.10 3.59
C PHE A 159 -6.26 1.59 4.76
N SER A 160 -5.67 2.14 5.83
CA SER A 160 -6.37 2.40 7.09
C SER A 160 -6.09 3.77 7.73
N PHE A 161 -5.79 4.79 6.94
CA PHE A 161 -5.52 6.15 7.46
C PHE A 161 -6.65 6.74 8.31
N ASN A 162 -7.91 6.38 8.02
CA ASN A 162 -9.09 6.83 8.76
C ASN A 162 -9.57 5.85 9.83
N LYS A 163 -8.78 4.80 10.14
CA LYS A 163 -9.22 3.75 11.06
C LYS A 163 -9.33 4.24 12.50
N ALA A 164 -8.41 5.11 12.96
CA ALA A 164 -8.49 5.73 14.27
C ALA A 164 -9.78 6.54 14.42
N ASP A 165 -10.13 7.37 13.44
CA ASP A 165 -11.34 8.19 13.49
C ASP A 165 -12.60 7.35 13.60
N LYS A 166 -12.67 6.23 12.88
CA LYS A 166 -13.80 5.28 12.97
C LYS A 166 -13.89 4.66 14.36
N ILE A 167 -12.77 4.20 14.92
CA ILE A 167 -12.71 3.62 16.27
C ILE A 167 -13.10 4.67 17.32
N ILE A 168 -12.54 5.86 17.26
CA ILE A 168 -12.82 6.95 18.19
C ILE A 168 -14.31 7.36 18.12
N SER A 169 -14.86 7.49 16.92
CA SER A 169 -16.27 7.83 16.73
C SER A 169 -17.23 6.76 17.24
N ALA A 170 -16.85 5.49 17.16
CA ALA A 170 -17.61 4.36 17.68
C ALA A 170 -17.53 4.26 19.24
N ASN A 171 -16.61 4.97 19.87
CA ASN A 171 -16.39 4.96 21.33
C ASN A 171 -16.47 6.38 21.92
N PRO A 172 -17.65 7.07 21.85
CA PRO A 172 -17.76 8.48 22.20
C PRO A 172 -17.56 8.81 23.68
N LYS A 173 -17.65 7.81 24.56
CA LYS A 173 -17.44 7.95 26.01
C LYS A 173 -15.97 8.15 26.39
N GLU A 174 -15.06 7.76 25.50
CA GLU A 174 -13.62 7.91 25.72
C GLU A 174 -13.20 9.33 25.36
N LEU A 175 -12.51 10.01 26.26
CA LEU A 175 -12.12 11.40 26.10
C LEU A 175 -10.75 11.56 25.43
N SER A 176 -9.82 10.67 25.75
CA SER A 176 -8.42 10.74 25.32
C SER A 176 -7.97 9.40 24.73
N TRP A 177 -7.25 9.46 23.61
CA TRP A 177 -6.75 8.31 22.91
C TRP A 177 -5.25 8.39 22.69
N TYR A 178 -4.59 7.25 22.74
CA TYR A 178 -3.19 7.10 22.41
C TYR A 178 -3.05 6.07 21.29
N LEU A 179 -2.21 6.35 20.30
CA LEU A 179 -1.93 5.41 19.22
C LEU A 179 -0.65 4.65 19.52
N VAL A 180 -0.67 3.33 19.37
CA VAL A 180 0.50 2.46 19.47
C VAL A 180 0.70 1.79 18.11
N ALA A 181 1.72 2.18 17.37
CA ALA A 181 2.01 1.70 16.03
C ALA A 181 3.20 0.76 16.01
N HIS A 182 3.07 -0.37 15.35
CA HIS A 182 4.15 -1.32 15.19
C HIS A 182 4.65 -1.39 13.74
N ASN A 183 5.97 -1.35 13.56
CA ASN A 183 6.69 -1.55 12.31
C ASN A 183 6.09 -0.72 11.16
N THR A 184 5.43 -1.33 10.17
CA THR A 184 4.92 -0.66 8.97
C THR A 184 3.77 0.34 9.22
N SER A 185 3.24 0.42 10.44
CA SER A 185 2.13 1.32 10.79
C SER A 185 2.56 2.72 11.24
N GLY A 186 3.86 3.00 11.32
CA GLY A 186 4.37 4.25 11.87
C GLY A 186 3.80 5.50 11.20
N GLU A 187 3.90 5.58 9.86
CA GLU A 187 3.42 6.73 9.10
C GLU A 187 1.89 6.89 9.15
N VAL A 188 1.17 5.76 9.16
CA VAL A 188 -0.30 5.77 9.24
C VAL A 188 -0.77 6.34 10.58
N ALA A 189 -0.12 5.95 11.69
CA ALA A 189 -0.44 6.47 13.01
C ALA A 189 -0.07 7.96 13.14
N ALA A 190 1.07 8.39 12.60
CA ALA A 190 1.45 9.78 12.58
C ALA A 190 0.39 10.65 11.89
N LYS A 191 -0.05 10.25 10.70
CA LYS A 191 -1.11 10.97 9.96
C LYS A 191 -2.47 10.94 10.67
N ALA A 192 -2.83 9.82 11.30
CA ALA A 192 -4.06 9.74 12.07
C ALA A 192 -4.06 10.71 13.26
N ALA A 193 -2.93 10.87 13.93
CA ALA A 193 -2.79 11.79 15.06
C ALA A 193 -2.97 13.25 14.65
N THR A 194 -2.44 13.67 13.51
CA THR A 194 -2.61 15.04 13.03
C THR A 194 -4.05 15.40 12.65
N GLY A 195 -4.88 14.39 12.36
CA GLY A 195 -6.28 14.57 11.94
C GLY A 195 -7.29 14.61 13.10
N ASN A 196 -6.93 14.19 14.32
CA ASN A 196 -7.91 13.99 15.38
C ASN A 196 -7.42 14.48 16.75
N LYS A 197 -7.97 15.58 17.23
CA LYS A 197 -7.62 16.22 18.51
C LYS A 197 -7.91 15.37 19.76
N LYS A 198 -8.61 14.25 19.66
CA LYS A 198 -8.78 13.30 20.76
C LYS A 198 -7.57 12.39 20.94
N ILE A 199 -6.66 12.35 19.97
CA ILE A 199 -5.39 11.64 20.08
C ILE A 199 -4.42 12.56 20.82
N MET A 200 -3.87 12.08 21.93
CA MET A 200 -3.04 12.83 22.88
C MET A 200 -1.58 12.40 22.84
N GLY A 201 -1.24 11.43 22.02
CA GLY A 201 0.13 10.98 21.85
C GLY A 201 0.26 9.72 21.01
N VAL A 202 1.46 9.52 20.47
CA VAL A 202 1.78 8.39 19.60
C VAL A 202 2.98 7.62 20.14
N VAL A 203 2.85 6.30 20.18
CA VAL A 203 3.91 5.37 20.53
C VAL A 203 4.33 4.58 19.30
N PHE A 204 5.61 4.61 18.99
CA PHE A 204 6.22 3.84 17.90
C PHE A 204 6.98 2.64 18.47
N MET A 205 6.62 1.43 18.07
CA MET A 205 7.29 0.18 18.45
C MET A 205 8.05 -0.37 17.25
N GLY A 206 9.39 -0.31 17.26
CA GLY A 206 10.26 -0.75 16.16
C GLY A 206 9.95 -0.06 14.84
N THR A 207 9.63 1.24 14.88
CA THR A 207 9.27 2.05 13.71
C THR A 207 9.48 3.55 13.98
N TYR A 208 9.28 4.33 12.94
CA TYR A 208 9.35 5.81 12.94
C TYR A 208 8.44 6.38 11.85
N PRO A 209 7.95 7.61 11.96
CA PRO A 209 7.30 8.32 10.87
C PRO A 209 8.34 8.92 9.92
N ILE A 210 8.01 8.98 8.64
CA ILE A 210 8.84 9.67 7.63
C ILE A 210 8.50 11.15 7.59
N SER A 211 7.20 11.49 7.75
CA SER A 211 6.72 12.87 7.79
C SER A 211 7.13 13.57 9.09
N GLU A 212 7.21 14.91 9.03
CA GLU A 212 7.43 15.78 10.19
C GLU A 212 6.13 16.29 10.85
N ASP A 213 5.01 15.70 10.46
CA ASP A 213 3.68 16.16 10.85
C ASP A 213 3.52 16.26 12.39
N LEU A 214 4.01 15.25 13.12
CA LEU A 214 3.95 15.23 14.59
C LEU A 214 4.80 16.33 15.24
N ARG A 215 5.94 16.67 14.64
CA ARG A 215 6.78 17.78 15.10
C ARG A 215 6.08 19.12 14.87
N VAL A 216 5.41 19.30 13.73
CA VAL A 216 4.71 20.55 13.41
C VAL A 216 3.59 20.84 14.39
N ILE A 217 2.83 19.83 14.82
CA ILE A 217 1.75 20.00 15.80
C ILE A 217 2.21 19.82 17.26
N ASN A 218 3.48 19.52 17.46
CA ASN A 218 4.08 19.20 18.77
C ASN A 218 3.33 18.09 19.51
N GLU A 219 2.94 17.01 18.79
CA GLU A 219 2.25 15.85 19.38
C GLU A 219 3.22 15.04 20.25
N PRO A 220 2.85 14.68 21.49
CA PRO A 220 3.70 13.84 22.35
C PRO A 220 4.04 12.50 21.68
N VAL A 221 5.32 12.13 21.73
CA VAL A 221 5.82 10.90 21.10
C VAL A 221 6.69 10.09 22.04
N LEU A 222 6.46 8.77 22.04
CA LEU A 222 7.37 7.77 22.63
C LEU A 222 7.81 6.81 21.52
N THR A 223 9.12 6.58 21.42
CA THR A 223 9.67 5.55 20.52
C THR A 223 10.32 4.44 21.33
N ILE A 224 9.93 3.18 21.06
CA ILE A 224 10.42 1.98 21.74
C ILE A 224 11.03 1.05 20.67
N TRP A 225 12.22 0.51 20.94
CA TRP A 225 12.85 -0.47 20.04
C TRP A 225 13.67 -1.50 20.81
N GLY A 226 13.95 -2.63 20.19
CA GLY A 226 14.82 -3.67 20.71
C GLY A 226 16.26 -3.53 20.18
N THR A 227 17.28 -3.81 21.00
CA THR A 227 18.68 -3.77 20.53
C THR A 227 19.02 -4.86 19.52
N ASN A 228 18.20 -5.92 19.43
CA ASN A 228 18.31 -7.02 18.46
C ASN A 228 17.29 -6.88 17.31
N ASP A 229 16.70 -5.70 17.12
CA ASP A 229 15.76 -5.44 16.01
C ASP A 229 16.51 -5.53 14.68
N GLY A 230 16.16 -6.51 13.84
CA GLY A 230 16.72 -6.72 12.49
C GLY A 230 15.88 -6.12 11.37
N VAL A 231 14.71 -5.54 11.72
CA VAL A 231 13.75 -4.96 10.76
C VAL A 231 13.86 -3.45 10.72
N LEU A 232 14.07 -2.81 11.89
CA LEU A 232 14.24 -1.37 12.01
C LEU A 232 15.53 -0.91 11.31
N ASP A 233 15.40 -0.06 10.31
CA ASP A 233 16.55 0.60 9.68
C ASP A 233 17.07 1.70 10.62
N PHE A 234 18.09 1.38 11.40
CA PHE A 234 18.65 2.30 12.40
C PHE A 234 19.29 3.54 11.77
N SER A 235 19.78 3.46 10.54
CA SER A 235 20.31 4.65 9.84
C SER A 235 19.20 5.64 9.56
N LYS A 236 18.10 5.16 8.98
CA LYS A 236 16.91 5.98 8.76
C LYS A 236 16.25 6.42 10.05
N PHE A 237 16.15 5.54 11.04
CA PHE A 237 15.63 5.90 12.36
C PHE A 237 16.36 7.09 12.97
N ASN A 238 17.69 7.10 12.92
CA ASN A 238 18.49 8.21 13.41
C ASN A 238 18.30 9.49 12.59
N THR A 239 18.10 9.37 11.28
CA THR A 239 17.79 10.51 10.41
C THR A 239 16.42 11.10 10.74
N TYR A 240 15.39 10.25 10.84
CA TYR A 240 14.01 10.68 11.04
C TYR A 240 13.67 11.06 12.49
N LYS A 241 14.58 10.87 13.45
CA LYS A 241 14.46 11.49 14.78
C LYS A 241 14.24 13.00 14.72
N ALA A 242 14.81 13.67 13.73
CA ALA A 242 14.61 15.10 13.50
C ALA A 242 13.17 15.48 13.11
N ASN A 243 12.37 14.52 12.68
CA ASN A 243 10.95 14.71 12.31
C ASN A 243 10.01 14.57 13.52
N LEU A 244 10.55 14.25 14.70
CA LEU A 244 9.78 14.14 15.95
C LEU A 244 9.89 15.42 16.75
N PRO A 245 8.93 15.69 17.67
CA PRO A 245 9.04 16.77 18.63
C PRO A 245 10.35 16.71 19.44
N THR A 246 10.86 17.84 19.85
CA THR A 246 12.16 17.94 20.56
C THR A 246 12.14 17.26 21.94
N ASP A 247 10.97 17.10 22.53
CA ASP A 247 10.73 16.45 23.82
C ASP A 247 10.30 14.98 23.69
N ALA A 248 10.34 14.41 22.45
CA ALA A 248 10.05 13.01 22.18
C ALA A 248 10.84 12.09 23.14
N LYS A 249 10.18 11.06 23.66
CA LYS A 249 10.77 10.09 24.58
C LYS A 249 11.28 8.87 23.81
N TYR A 250 12.34 8.27 24.33
CA TYR A 250 13.01 7.14 23.71
C TYR A 250 13.25 6.04 24.74
N GLN A 251 12.86 4.80 24.43
CA GLN A 251 13.03 3.64 25.28
C GLN A 251 13.67 2.49 24.49
N GLU A 252 14.90 2.19 24.83
CA GLU A 252 15.57 0.99 24.33
C GLU A 252 15.23 -0.23 25.20
N ILE A 253 14.99 -1.38 24.56
CA ILE A 253 14.78 -2.67 25.21
C ILE A 253 15.98 -3.58 24.90
N VAL A 254 16.91 -3.70 25.82
CA VAL A 254 18.10 -4.53 25.68
C VAL A 254 17.72 -5.99 25.47
N GLY A 255 18.23 -6.58 24.39
CA GLY A 255 17.98 -7.97 24.00
C GLY A 255 16.65 -8.19 23.26
N GLY A 256 15.78 -7.18 23.15
CA GLY A 256 14.53 -7.24 22.40
C GLY A 256 14.74 -7.18 20.89
N ASN A 257 13.73 -7.59 20.13
CA ASN A 257 13.69 -7.52 18.67
C ASN A 257 12.39 -6.87 18.17
N ASN A 258 12.18 -6.81 16.85
CA ASN A 258 10.94 -6.28 16.28
C ASN A 258 9.75 -7.21 16.54
N THR A 259 9.92 -8.49 16.29
CA THR A 259 8.87 -9.51 16.36
C THR A 259 8.17 -9.56 17.72
N ASN A 260 8.92 -9.47 18.81
CA ASN A 260 8.38 -9.68 20.16
C ASN A 260 7.50 -8.53 20.69
N PHE A 261 7.26 -7.49 19.92
CA PHE A 261 6.14 -6.57 20.16
C PHE A 261 4.77 -7.20 19.84
N ALA A 262 4.77 -8.31 19.09
CA ALA A 262 3.60 -9.11 18.78
C ALA A 262 3.79 -10.58 19.23
N ASP A 263 2.69 -11.32 19.30
CA ASP A 263 2.65 -12.75 19.65
C ASP A 263 2.58 -13.59 18.38
N VAL A 264 3.57 -13.45 17.48
CA VAL A 264 3.65 -14.13 16.20
C VAL A 264 4.97 -14.88 16.05
N GLU A 265 5.05 -15.75 15.04
CA GLU A 265 6.32 -16.31 14.59
C GLU A 265 7.24 -15.20 14.04
N ILE A 266 8.53 -15.52 13.93
CA ILE A 266 9.54 -14.51 13.62
C ILE A 266 9.26 -13.76 12.31
N ILE A 267 9.22 -12.44 12.39
CA ILE A 267 9.04 -11.57 11.23
C ILE A 267 10.27 -11.69 10.32
N SER A 268 10.03 -11.71 9.01
CA SER A 268 11.10 -11.80 8.01
C SER A 268 12.17 -10.72 8.23
N LYS A 269 13.43 -11.13 8.18
CA LYS A 269 14.65 -10.32 8.39
C LYS A 269 14.89 -9.91 9.85
N ASP A 270 14.02 -10.27 10.81
CA ASP A 270 14.27 -9.95 12.19
C ASP A 270 15.32 -10.86 12.82
N HIS A 271 16.03 -10.35 13.81
CA HIS A 271 17.00 -11.12 14.56
C HIS A 271 16.32 -11.86 15.72
N LYS A 272 16.93 -12.96 16.16
CA LYS A 272 16.46 -13.68 17.33
C LYS A 272 16.58 -12.80 18.60
N SER A 273 15.50 -12.65 19.33
CA SER A 273 15.52 -11.95 20.62
C SER A 273 16.34 -12.72 21.65
N ARG A 274 16.99 -11.98 22.55
CA ARG A 274 17.71 -12.52 23.71
C ARG A 274 16.86 -12.57 24.98
N ILE A 275 15.64 -12.04 24.90
CA ILE A 275 14.66 -12.05 25.99
C ILE A 275 13.34 -12.66 25.49
N SER A 276 12.50 -13.14 26.39
CA SER A 276 11.18 -13.66 26.02
C SER A 276 10.24 -12.57 25.52
N THR A 277 9.25 -12.96 24.71
CA THR A 277 8.15 -12.07 24.25
C THR A 277 7.47 -11.40 25.45
N ALA A 278 7.15 -12.17 26.49
CA ALA A 278 6.53 -11.65 27.71
C ALA A 278 7.38 -10.55 28.38
N SER A 279 8.71 -10.79 28.53
CA SER A 279 9.62 -9.81 29.14
C SER A 279 9.74 -8.53 28.32
N GLN A 280 9.78 -8.64 26.98
CA GLN A 280 9.82 -7.48 26.09
C GLN A 280 8.53 -6.67 26.19
N GLN A 281 7.38 -7.34 26.13
CA GLN A 281 6.07 -6.70 26.24
C GLN A 281 5.88 -6.03 27.62
N ASP A 282 6.34 -6.64 28.72
CA ASP A 282 6.31 -6.02 30.05
C ASP A 282 7.08 -4.69 30.12
N LYS A 283 8.26 -4.65 29.48
CA LYS A 283 9.07 -3.43 29.42
C LYS A 283 8.39 -2.37 28.51
N ALA A 284 7.82 -2.78 27.38
CA ALA A 284 7.09 -1.89 26.49
C ALA A 284 5.85 -1.29 27.15
N VAL A 285 5.03 -2.12 27.79
CA VAL A 285 3.81 -1.70 28.49
C VAL A 285 4.11 -0.72 29.61
N LYS A 286 5.15 -0.99 30.43
CA LYS A 286 5.60 -0.05 31.46
C LYS A 286 6.08 1.29 30.91
N ALA A 287 6.71 1.29 29.75
CA ALA A 287 7.13 2.53 29.09
C ALA A 287 5.91 3.31 28.54
N ILE A 288 4.94 2.62 27.94
CA ILE A 288 3.68 3.19 27.44
C ILE A 288 2.89 3.82 28.60
N ASP A 289 2.70 3.08 29.71
CA ASP A 289 2.00 3.56 30.89
C ASP A 289 2.63 4.83 31.46
N ARG A 290 3.94 4.84 31.69
CA ARG A 290 4.66 6.04 32.14
C ARG A 290 4.52 7.22 31.19
N PHE A 291 4.53 6.98 29.92
CA PHE A 291 4.34 8.01 28.90
C PHE A 291 2.95 8.62 28.96
N ILE A 292 1.90 7.79 29.02
CA ILE A 292 0.51 8.25 29.16
C ILE A 292 0.31 9.04 30.42
N LEU A 293 0.74 8.51 31.57
CA LEU A 293 0.63 9.19 32.88
C LEU A 293 1.42 10.51 32.94
N GLY A 294 2.51 10.63 32.16
CA GLY A 294 3.30 11.86 32.08
C GLY A 294 2.62 12.99 31.30
N ILE A 295 1.67 12.64 30.39
CA ILE A 295 0.88 13.60 29.59
C ILE A 295 -0.41 13.99 30.32
N SER A 296 -1.04 13.03 31.01
CA SER A 296 -2.34 13.20 31.68
C SER A 296 -2.26 14.03 32.96
N ARG A 297 -1.05 14.40 33.41
CA ARG A 297 -0.80 15.27 34.56
C ARG A 297 -0.59 16.72 34.12
#